data_cf35ec5a51874a5fe37d976e0233b548
#
_entry.id   cf35ec5a51874a5fe37d976e0233b548
#
_cell.length_a   1.000
_cell.length_b   1.000
_cell.length_c   1.000
_cell.angle_alpha   90.00
_cell.angle_beta   90.00
_cell.angle_gamma   90.00
#
_symmetry.space_group_name_H-M   'P 1'
#
loop_
_entity.id
_entity.type
_entity.pdbx_description
1 polymer ?
#
loop_
_entity_poly.entity_id
_entity_poly.type
_entity_poly.pdbx_seq_one_letter_code
_entity_poly.pdbx_strand_id
1 'polypeptide(L)' 'MPLFMANLGEEYLVKKIAGLEETKRHLENLGFICGAQVCVIAVMNKSLIVQIKDSRVAISRELAEKIMI' A
#
# COMPACT_ATOMS: atom_id res chain seq x y z
N MET A 1 3.86 10.65 2.70
CA MET A 1 2.53 10.44 3.33
C MET A 1 2.25 8.95 3.35
N PRO A 2 1.73 8.41 4.45
CA PRO A 2 1.37 6.99 4.49
C PRO A 2 0.20 6.68 3.57
N LEU A 3 0.18 5.47 3.04
CA LEU A 3 -0.85 5.04 2.10
C LEU A 3 -2.26 5.12 2.68
N PHE A 4 -2.42 4.84 3.97
CA PHE A 4 -3.76 4.87 4.56
C PHE A 4 -4.39 6.26 4.54
N MET A 5 -3.61 7.30 4.31
CA MET A 5 -4.11 8.67 4.19
C MET A 5 -4.39 9.08 2.75
N ALA A 6 -4.22 8.17 1.80
CA ALA A 6 -4.45 8.46 0.39
C ALA A 6 -5.93 8.71 0.11
N ASN A 7 -6.19 9.56 -0.87
CA ASN A 7 -7.55 9.78 -1.34
C ASN A 7 -7.99 8.59 -2.18
N LEU A 8 -9.23 8.16 -1.98
CA LEU A 8 -9.78 7.04 -2.74
C LEU A 8 -9.81 7.36 -4.23
N GLY A 9 -9.42 6.38 -5.03
CA GLY A 9 -9.50 6.49 -6.47
C GLY A 9 -8.35 7.24 -7.12
N GLU A 10 -7.47 7.86 -6.35
CA GLU A 10 -6.32 8.55 -6.91
C GLU A 10 -5.13 7.61 -6.99
N GLU A 11 -4.32 7.79 -8.02
CA GLU A 11 -3.12 6.99 -8.19
C GLU A 11 -1.92 7.67 -7.53
N TYR A 12 -1.11 6.85 -6.86
CA TYR A 12 0.11 7.33 -6.19
C TYR A 12 1.26 6.41 -6.54
N LEU A 13 2.47 6.91 -6.38
CA LEU A 13 3.68 6.10 -6.53
C LEU A 13 4.23 5.78 -5.15
N VAL A 14 4.61 4.53 -4.96
CA VAL A 14 5.27 4.10 -3.72
C VAL A 14 6.66 4.73 -3.67
N LYS A 15 6.93 5.49 -2.63
CA LYS A 15 8.23 6.13 -2.44
C LYS A 15 9.18 5.27 -1.66
N LYS A 16 8.69 4.69 -0.57
CA LYS A 16 9.49 3.76 0.23
C LYS A 16 8.58 2.98 1.15
N ILE A 17 9.12 1.92 1.72
CA ILE A 17 8.42 1.10 2.70
C ILE A 17 9.22 1.16 4.00
N ALA A 18 8.54 1.54 5.08
CA ALA A 18 9.13 1.61 6.40
C ALA A 18 8.91 0.29 7.14
N GLY A 19 9.59 0.13 8.28
CA GLY A 19 9.39 -1.01 9.14
C GLY A 19 10.50 -2.03 9.07
N LEU A 20 10.23 -3.20 9.63
CA LEU A 20 11.21 -4.28 9.69
C LEU A 20 11.41 -4.93 8.32
N GLU A 21 12.57 -5.56 8.14
CA GLU A 21 12.89 -6.24 6.89
C GLU A 21 11.83 -7.27 6.49
N GLU A 22 11.29 -8.00 7.45
CA GLU A 22 10.26 -8.98 7.17
C GLU A 22 9.01 -8.33 6.59
N THR A 23 8.63 -7.20 7.15
CA THR A 23 7.46 -6.45 6.68
C THR A 23 7.71 -5.91 5.28
N LYS A 24 8.89 -5.34 5.05
CA LYS A 24 9.26 -4.86 3.73
C LYS A 24 9.19 -5.95 2.69
N ARG A 25 9.76 -7.11 3.02
CA ARG A 25 9.80 -8.23 2.10
C ARG A 25 8.40 -8.73 1.78
N HIS A 26 7.56 -8.82 2.81
CA HIS A 26 6.17 -9.22 2.63
C HIS A 26 5.43 -8.29 1.68
N LEU A 27 5.58 -6.98 1.90
CA LEU A 27 4.93 -5.98 1.06
C LEU A 27 5.49 -5.98 -0.36
N GLU A 28 6.79 -6.15 -0.50
CA GLU A 28 7.42 -6.25 -1.82
C GLU A 28 6.90 -7.46 -2.59
N ASN A 29 6.68 -8.58 -1.90
CA ASN A 29 6.11 -9.76 -2.52
C ASN A 29 4.69 -9.53 -3.03
N LEU A 30 3.96 -8.63 -2.40
CA LEU A 30 2.64 -8.25 -2.84
C LEU A 30 2.66 -7.24 -4.01
N GLY A 31 3.82 -6.70 -4.31
CA GLY A 31 3.97 -5.72 -5.39
C GLY A 31 4.22 -4.29 -4.94
N PHE A 32 4.29 -4.05 -3.64
CA PHE A 32 4.55 -2.71 -3.12
C PHE A 32 6.05 -2.43 -3.14
N ILE A 33 6.56 -2.10 -4.29
CA ILE A 33 7.96 -1.76 -4.47
C ILE A 33 8.09 -0.28 -4.81
N CYS A 34 9.25 0.29 -4.56
CA CYS A 34 9.52 1.68 -4.86
C CYS A 34 9.24 1.96 -6.34
N GLY A 35 8.43 2.99 -6.62
CA GLY A 35 8.05 3.34 -7.98
C GLY A 35 6.79 2.64 -8.47
N ALA A 36 6.26 1.69 -7.72
CA ALA A 36 5.01 1.02 -8.11
C ALA A 36 3.83 1.99 -8.00
N GLN A 37 2.92 1.87 -8.95
CA GLN A 37 1.71 2.69 -8.98
C GLN A 37 0.62 1.99 -8.18
N VAL A 38 0.01 2.70 -7.25
CA VAL A 38 -1.01 2.14 -6.37
C VAL A 38 -2.22 3.06 -6.29
N CYS A 39 -3.38 2.45 -6.05
CA CYS A 39 -4.62 3.19 -5.92
C CYS A 39 -5.46 2.53 -4.83
N VAL A 40 -5.89 3.31 -3.84
CA VAL A 40 -6.75 2.78 -2.78
C VAL A 40 -8.18 2.78 -3.29
N ILE A 41 -8.77 1.60 -3.37
CA ILE A 41 -10.12 1.41 -3.91
C ILE A 41 -11.17 1.56 -2.81
N ALA A 42 -10.88 1.03 -1.63
CA ALA A 42 -11.83 1.08 -0.52
C ALA A 42 -11.09 1.06 0.80
N VAL A 43 -11.68 1.67 1.81
CA VAL A 43 -11.17 1.65 3.17
C VAL A 43 -12.19 0.96 4.03
N MET A 44 -11.76 -0.07 4.72
CA MET A 44 -12.59 -0.78 5.69
C MET A 44 -12.09 -0.46 7.09
N ASN A 45 -12.78 -0.95 8.10
CA ASN A 45 -12.46 -0.61 9.47
C ASN A 45 -10.99 -0.85 9.83
N LYS A 46 -10.45 -2.01 9.44
CA LYS A 46 -9.07 -2.38 9.79
C LYS A 46 -8.22 -2.74 8.59
N SER A 47 -8.71 -2.48 7.38
CA SER A 47 -7.99 -2.86 6.18
C SER A 47 -8.30 -1.91 5.03
N LEU A 48 -7.45 -1.97 4.01
CA LEU A 48 -7.62 -1.23 2.78
C LEU A 48 -7.58 -2.21 1.62
N ILE A 49 -8.38 -1.93 0.61
CA ILE A 49 -8.28 -2.63 -0.66
C ILE A 49 -7.47 -1.74 -1.59
N VAL A 50 -6.36 -2.24 -2.07
CA VAL A 50 -5.44 -1.47 -2.90
C VAL A 50 -5.25 -2.17 -4.23
N GLN A 51 -5.34 -1.40 -5.29
CA GLN A 51 -5.06 -1.91 -6.62
C GLN A 51 -3.60 -1.65 -6.96
N ILE A 52 -2.90 -2.72 -7.35
CA ILE A 52 -1.51 -2.66 -7.80
C ILE A 52 -1.46 -3.38 -9.13
N LYS A 53 -1.03 -2.68 -10.19
CA LYS A 53 -1.01 -3.24 -11.54
C LYS A 53 -2.40 -3.82 -11.87
N ASP A 54 -2.48 -5.09 -12.19
CA ASP A 54 -3.73 -5.74 -12.54
C ASP A 54 -4.37 -6.49 -11.38
N SER A 55 -3.84 -6.32 -10.18
CA SER A 55 -4.30 -7.07 -9.00
C SER A 55 -4.87 -6.16 -7.95
N ARG A 56 -5.79 -6.70 -7.19
CA ARG A 56 -6.31 -6.01 -6.00
C ARG A 56 -5.92 -6.84 -4.80
N VAL A 57 -5.36 -6.17 -3.79
CA VAL A 57 -4.94 -6.84 -2.56
C VAL A 57 -5.54 -6.11 -1.37
N ALA A 58 -5.88 -6.89 -0.36
CA ALA A 58 -6.33 -6.33 0.91
C ALA A 58 -5.14 -6.33 1.86
N ILE A 59 -4.85 -5.19 2.44
CA ILE A 59 -3.78 -5.10 3.43
C ILE A 59 -4.34 -4.48 4.70
N SER A 60 -3.74 -4.82 5.83
CA SER A 60 -4.15 -4.25 7.09
C SER A 60 -3.78 -2.77 7.13
N ARG A 61 -4.49 -2.02 7.95
CA ARG A 61 -4.18 -0.61 8.15
C ARG A 61 -2.76 -0.44 8.68
N GLU A 62 -2.32 -1.36 9.53
CA GLU A 62 -0.95 -1.31 10.07
C GLU A 62 0.09 -1.41 8.96
N LEU A 63 -0.13 -2.31 8.00
CA LEU A 63 0.78 -2.42 6.86
C LEU A 63 0.72 -1.18 5.97
N ALA A 64 -0.48 -0.63 5.80
CA ALA A 64 -0.64 0.58 5.00
C ALA A 64 0.11 1.78 5.61
N GLU A 65 0.26 1.80 6.92
CA GLU A 65 1.03 2.85 7.59
C GLU A 65 2.52 2.80 7.23
N LYS A 66 3.00 1.65 6.79
CA LYS A 66 4.42 1.47 6.45
C LYS A 66 4.74 1.84 5.01
N ILE A 67 3.73 1.98 4.17
CA ILE A 67 3.93 2.32 2.76
C ILE A 67 3.85 3.83 2.61
N MET A 68 4.95 4.43 2.17
CA MET A 68 5.02 5.88 1.95
C MET A 68 4.76 6.20 0.48
N ILE A 69 3.89 7.14 0.26
CA ILE A 69 3.52 7.59 -1.08
C ILE A 69 3.73 9.09 -1.22
#